data_ea76d983bdbc2a0df949b9f1752eb2e1
#
_entry.id   ea76d983bdbc2a0df949b9f1752eb2e1
#
_cell.length_a   1.000
_cell.length_b   1.000
_cell.length_c   1.000
_cell.angle_alpha   90.00
_cell.angle_beta   90.00
_cell.angle_gamma   90.00
#
_symmetry.space_group_name_H-M   'P 1'
#
loop_
_entity.id
_entity.type
_entity.pdbx_description
1 polymer ?
#
loop_
_entity_poly.entity_id
_entity_poly.type
_entity_poly.pdbx_seq_one_letter_code
_entity_poly.pdbx_strand_id
1 'polypeptide(L)'
;MAAATDWWESELFTTPRTGPVVVQFTTEVCALCPAATLQIDAVAKTHDFVWHIDNAFTSTLADELEVHALPAVLVFHSVDKHQVYQKLRGDDVTRILLAECTPRLVLDEDF
;
A
#
# COMPACT_ATOMS: atom_id res chain seq x y z
N MET A 1 -7.17 4.14 24.13
CA MET A 1 -6.12 4.43 23.97
C MET A 1 -5.72 4.57 22.66
N ALA A 2 -5.38 5.56 22.38
CA ALA A 2 -5.02 5.89 21.05
C ALA A 2 -3.70 5.28 20.66
N ALA A 3 -3.04 4.72 21.62
CA ALA A 3 -1.69 4.24 21.38
C ALA A 3 -1.61 3.22 20.28
N ALA A 4 -2.63 2.38 20.17
CA ALA A 4 -2.59 1.30 19.19
C ALA A 4 -2.63 1.83 17.76
N THR A 5 -3.30 2.96 17.54
CA THR A 5 -3.41 3.50 16.20
C THR A 5 -2.32 4.49 15.88
N ASP A 6 -1.60 4.95 16.90
CA ASP A 6 -0.62 6.00 16.68
C ASP A 6 0.61 5.52 15.93
N TRP A 7 0.91 4.21 16.00
CA TRP A 7 2.14 3.72 15.39
C TRP A 7 2.16 4.01 13.88
N TRP A 8 1.07 3.73 13.19
CA TRP A 8 1.08 3.89 11.74
C TRP A 8 1.04 5.37 11.35
N GLU A 9 0.39 6.19 12.15
CA GLU A 9 0.44 7.63 11.89
C GLU A 9 1.86 8.14 12.01
N SER A 10 2.55 7.73 13.07
CA SER A 10 3.93 8.15 13.27
C SER A 10 4.86 7.58 12.25
N GLU A 11 4.72 6.27 11.98
CA GLU A 11 5.65 5.60 11.08
C GLU A 11 5.47 6.02 9.63
N LEU A 12 4.23 6.22 9.23
CA LEU A 12 3.94 6.42 7.83
C LEU A 12 3.91 7.89 7.41
N PHE A 13 3.67 8.80 8.36
CA PHE A 13 3.43 10.19 7.98
C PHE A 13 4.40 11.19 8.56
N THR A 14 5.35 10.78 9.38
CA THR A 14 6.34 11.70 9.92
C THR A 14 7.59 11.78 9.06
N THR A 15 7.85 10.76 8.25
CA THR A 15 9.04 10.73 7.41
C THR A 15 8.74 11.38 6.07
N PRO A 16 9.60 12.24 5.57
CA PRO A 16 9.39 12.81 4.24
C PRO A 16 9.29 11.72 3.18
N ARG A 17 8.40 11.91 2.24
CA ARG A 17 8.19 10.92 1.20
C ARG A 17 7.72 11.58 -0.09
N THR A 18 7.88 10.86 -1.18
CA THR A 18 7.34 11.24 -2.46
C THR A 18 6.20 10.28 -2.78
N GLY A 19 5.08 10.80 -3.16
CA GLY A 19 3.94 9.98 -3.51
C GLY A 19 3.18 9.46 -2.28
N PRO A 20 2.17 8.66 -2.49
CA PRO A 20 1.35 8.15 -1.40
C PRO A 20 2.04 7.04 -0.62
N VAL A 21 1.42 6.64 0.49
CA VAL A 21 1.86 5.49 1.25
C VAL A 21 0.94 4.33 0.88
N VAL A 22 1.54 3.22 0.48
CA VAL A 22 0.82 2.01 0.11
C VAL A 22 1.11 0.96 1.15
N VAL A 23 0.07 0.46 1.82
CA VAL A 23 0.22 -0.60 2.80
C VAL A 23 -0.38 -1.87 2.19
N GLN A 24 0.44 -2.89 2.06
CA GLN A 24 -0.01 -4.18 1.57
C GLN A 24 -0.30 -5.08 2.77
N PHE A 25 -1.50 -5.61 2.83
CA PHE A 25 -1.84 -6.58 3.88
C PHE A 25 -1.69 -7.98 3.32
N THR A 26 -1.03 -8.84 4.09
CA THR A 26 -0.76 -10.20 3.65
C THR A 26 -0.76 -11.14 4.86
N THR A 27 -0.81 -12.44 4.61
CA THR A 27 -0.63 -13.45 5.65
C THR A 27 0.12 -14.61 5.03
N GLU A 28 0.58 -15.52 5.88
CA GLU A 28 1.30 -16.70 5.42
C GLU A 28 0.42 -17.65 4.62
N VAL A 29 -0.89 -17.57 4.82
CA VAL A 29 -1.80 -18.51 4.19
C VAL A 29 -2.53 -17.92 2.98
N CYS A 30 -2.18 -16.72 2.58
CA CYS A 30 -2.82 -16.09 1.44
C CYS A 30 -2.14 -16.52 0.15
N ALA A 31 -2.78 -17.38 -0.61
CA ALA A 31 -2.18 -17.94 -1.83
C ALA A 31 -1.98 -16.89 -2.92
N LEU A 32 -2.81 -15.84 -2.92
CA LEU A 32 -2.74 -14.82 -3.97
C LEU A 32 -1.84 -13.64 -3.61
N CYS A 33 -1.39 -13.57 -2.36
CA CYS A 33 -0.61 -12.42 -1.92
C CYS A 33 0.77 -12.32 -2.59
N PRO A 34 1.48 -13.42 -2.89
CA PRO A 34 2.75 -13.29 -3.61
C PRO A 34 2.61 -12.61 -4.96
N ALA A 35 1.53 -12.88 -5.68
CA ALA A 35 1.28 -12.21 -6.96
C ALA A 35 1.06 -10.72 -6.76
N ALA A 36 0.36 -10.34 -5.69
CA ALA A 36 0.16 -8.94 -5.37
C ALA A 36 1.49 -8.26 -5.07
N THR A 37 2.37 -8.94 -4.35
CA THR A 37 3.69 -8.41 -4.04
C THR A 37 4.48 -8.13 -5.33
N LEU A 38 4.42 -9.05 -6.28
CA LEU A 38 5.14 -8.87 -7.54
C LEU A 38 4.60 -7.66 -8.31
N GLN A 39 3.30 -7.45 -8.27
CA GLN A 39 2.70 -6.31 -8.96
C GLN A 39 3.14 -4.99 -8.32
N ILE A 40 3.15 -4.93 -6.99
CA ILE A 40 3.58 -3.71 -6.30
C ILE A 40 5.05 -3.43 -6.63
N ASP A 41 5.87 -4.47 -6.59
CA ASP A 41 7.28 -4.32 -6.89
C ASP A 41 7.50 -3.78 -8.31
N ALA A 42 6.74 -4.29 -9.26
CA ALA A 42 6.86 -3.84 -10.64
C ALA A 42 6.48 -2.37 -10.79
N VAL A 43 5.40 -1.93 -10.14
CA VAL A 43 4.99 -0.53 -10.21
C VAL A 43 5.98 0.36 -9.50
N ALA A 44 6.61 -0.13 -8.44
CA ALA A 44 7.58 0.65 -7.68
C ALA A 44 8.78 1.05 -8.52
N LYS A 45 9.03 0.36 -9.63
CA LYS A 45 10.14 0.69 -10.49
C LYS A 45 9.90 1.95 -11.32
N THR A 46 8.66 2.35 -11.50
CA THR A 46 8.32 3.48 -12.36
C THR A 46 7.47 4.54 -11.67
N HIS A 47 6.96 4.26 -10.47
CA HIS A 47 6.08 5.19 -9.77
C HIS A 47 6.62 5.42 -8.36
N ASP A 48 6.33 6.60 -7.81
CA ASP A 48 6.81 6.97 -6.48
C ASP A 48 5.74 6.70 -5.44
N PHE A 49 6.08 5.89 -4.47
CA PHE A 49 5.23 5.67 -3.29
C PHE A 49 6.08 4.98 -2.21
N VAL A 50 5.60 5.06 -0.98
CA VAL A 50 6.22 4.35 0.13
C VAL A 50 5.44 3.04 0.29
N TRP A 51 6.15 1.92 0.34
CA TRP A 51 5.53 0.60 0.40
C TRP A 51 5.79 -0.01 1.76
N HIS A 52 4.73 -0.36 2.43
CA HIS A 52 4.79 -0.96 3.76
C HIS A 52 4.00 -2.26 3.71
N ILE A 53 4.56 -3.32 4.27
CA ILE A 53 3.89 -4.63 4.30
C ILE A 53 3.49 -4.93 5.73
N ASP A 54 2.25 -5.35 5.93
CA ASP A 54 1.74 -5.62 7.26
C ASP A 54 1.02 -6.96 7.27
N ASN A 55 1.08 -7.64 8.40
CA ASN A 55 0.40 -8.93 8.55
C ASN A 55 -1.04 -8.66 8.95
N ALA A 56 -1.97 -9.14 8.13
CA ALA A 56 -3.38 -8.83 8.31
C ALA A 56 -3.95 -9.38 9.62
N PHE A 57 -3.38 -10.49 10.13
CA PHE A 57 -3.90 -11.10 11.35
C PHE A 57 -3.47 -10.34 12.60
N THR A 58 -2.36 -9.63 12.55
CA THR A 58 -1.82 -8.95 13.74
C THR A 58 -1.85 -7.44 13.62
N SER A 59 -2.26 -6.91 12.47
CA SER A 59 -2.23 -5.48 12.23
C SER A 59 -3.39 -4.77 12.93
N THR A 60 -3.09 -3.78 13.76
CA THR A 60 -4.14 -2.95 14.33
C THR A 60 -4.77 -2.07 13.26
N LEU A 61 -3.99 -1.70 12.25
CA LEU A 61 -4.51 -0.90 11.15
C LEU A 61 -5.53 -1.70 10.34
N ALA A 62 -5.24 -2.96 10.05
CA ALA A 62 -6.16 -3.81 9.32
C ALA A 62 -7.47 -3.97 10.09
N ASP A 63 -7.37 -4.13 11.40
CA ASP A 63 -8.52 -4.28 12.26
C ASP A 63 -9.37 -3.02 12.25
N GLU A 64 -8.72 -1.88 12.38
CA GLU A 64 -9.40 -0.61 12.42
C GLU A 64 -10.11 -0.28 11.13
N LEU A 65 -9.52 -0.65 10.01
CA LEU A 65 -10.08 -0.38 8.70
C LEU A 65 -10.93 -1.52 8.16
N GLU A 66 -11.15 -2.53 9.00
CA GLU A 66 -12.02 -3.66 8.65
C GLU A 66 -11.56 -4.39 7.39
N VAL A 67 -10.29 -4.71 7.35
CA VAL A 67 -9.74 -5.50 6.25
C VAL A 67 -10.04 -6.96 6.52
N HIS A 68 -10.91 -7.54 5.73
CA HIS A 68 -11.38 -8.92 5.94
C HIS A 68 -11.09 -9.84 4.78
N ALA A 69 -10.61 -9.34 3.66
CA ALA A 69 -10.38 -10.16 2.47
C ALA A 69 -9.03 -9.80 1.87
N LEU A 70 -8.26 -10.82 1.52
CA LEU A 70 -6.92 -10.65 0.98
C LEU A 70 -6.88 -11.16 -0.46
N PRO A 71 -5.99 -10.69 -1.27
CA PRO A 71 -5.03 -9.61 -1.04
C PRO A 71 -5.72 -8.27 -0.85
N ALA A 72 -5.14 -7.40 -0.05
CA ALA A 72 -5.69 -6.08 0.22
C ALA A 72 -4.57 -5.04 0.19
N VAL A 73 -4.90 -3.85 -0.27
CA VAL A 73 -3.97 -2.74 -0.37
C VAL A 73 -4.67 -1.49 0.14
N LEU A 74 -3.98 -0.74 0.95
CA LEU A 74 -4.47 0.53 1.48
C LEU A 74 -3.58 1.62 0.90
N VAL A 75 -4.19 2.64 0.32
CA VAL A 75 -3.45 3.75 -0.23
C VAL A 75 -3.81 5.01 0.54
N PHE A 76 -2.80 5.62 1.17
CA PHE A 76 -2.96 6.88 1.88
C PHE A 76 -2.36 8.00 1.06
N HIS A 77 -3.14 9.02 0.80
CA HIS A 77 -2.60 10.29 0.28
C HIS A 77 -2.34 11.25 1.42
N SER A 78 -3.06 11.07 2.53
CA SER A 78 -2.81 11.76 3.79
C SER A 78 -3.50 10.95 4.87
N VAL A 79 -3.33 11.32 6.12
CA VAL A 79 -3.98 10.61 7.22
C VAL A 79 -5.50 10.54 7.02
N ASP A 80 -6.08 11.62 6.51
CA ASP A 80 -7.53 11.70 6.35
C ASP A 80 -8.01 11.24 5.00
N LYS A 81 -7.13 10.97 4.07
CA LYS A 81 -7.53 10.65 2.71
C LYS A 81 -6.92 9.33 2.30
N HIS A 82 -7.70 8.28 2.41
CA HIS A 82 -7.21 6.95 2.12
C HIS A 82 -8.31 6.12 1.47
N GLN A 83 -7.90 5.03 0.83
CA GLN A 83 -8.80 4.12 0.17
C GLN A 83 -8.34 2.70 0.43
N VAL A 84 -9.26 1.83 0.81
CA VAL A 84 -8.97 0.41 1.07
C VAL A 84 -9.52 -0.41 -0.08
N TYR A 85 -8.68 -1.27 -0.63
CA TYR A 85 -9.05 -2.18 -1.71
C TYR A 85 -8.83 -3.60 -1.23
N GLN A 86 -9.85 -4.43 -1.32
CA GLN A 86 -9.80 -5.80 -0.78
C GLN A 86 -10.20 -6.82 -1.84
N LYS A 87 -9.86 -8.07 -1.57
CA LYS A 87 -10.24 -9.19 -2.41
C LYS A 87 -9.76 -9.01 -3.84
N LEU A 88 -8.52 -8.61 -3.96
CA LEU A 88 -7.95 -8.25 -5.25
C LEU A 88 -7.60 -9.49 -6.05
N ARG A 89 -7.78 -9.42 -7.36
CA ARG A 89 -7.57 -10.55 -8.25
C ARG A 89 -6.90 -10.06 -9.53
N GLY A 90 -6.24 -10.98 -10.23
CA GLY A 90 -5.64 -10.68 -11.52
C GLY A 90 -4.67 -9.52 -11.42
N ASP A 91 -4.86 -8.50 -12.24
CA ASP A 91 -4.01 -7.32 -12.24
C ASP A 91 -4.60 -6.15 -11.47
N ASP A 92 -5.51 -6.43 -10.54
CA ASP A 92 -6.17 -5.36 -9.78
C ASP A 92 -5.17 -4.46 -9.06
N VAL A 93 -4.15 -5.04 -8.43
CA VAL A 93 -3.16 -4.27 -7.70
C VAL A 93 -2.45 -3.31 -8.64
N THR A 94 -2.05 -3.80 -9.80
CA THR A 94 -1.38 -2.96 -10.80
C THR A 94 -2.28 -1.80 -11.19
N ARG A 95 -3.53 -2.07 -11.52
CA ARG A 95 -4.45 -1.02 -11.95
C ARG A 95 -4.68 0.02 -10.88
N ILE A 96 -4.81 -0.42 -9.62
CA ILE A 96 -5.01 0.49 -8.50
C ILE A 96 -3.80 1.40 -8.35
N LEU A 97 -2.61 0.83 -8.34
CA LEU A 97 -1.41 1.62 -8.12
C LEU A 97 -1.14 2.58 -9.27
N LEU A 98 -1.42 2.17 -10.50
CA LEU A 98 -1.25 3.06 -11.63
C LEU A 98 -2.20 4.25 -11.56
N ALA A 99 -3.38 4.05 -10.96
CA ALA A 99 -4.33 5.15 -10.80
C ALA A 99 -4.01 6.04 -9.61
N GLU A 100 -3.46 5.46 -8.54
CA GLU A 100 -3.27 6.20 -7.29
C GLU A 100 -1.90 6.81 -7.14
N CYS A 101 -0.89 6.27 -7.80
CA CYS A 101 0.48 6.72 -7.62
C CYS A 101 0.92 7.53 -8.83
N THR A 102 1.89 8.42 -8.59
CA THR A 102 2.38 9.32 -9.62
C THR A 102 3.57 8.70 -10.32
N PRO A 103 3.61 8.71 -11.66
CA PRO A 103 4.78 8.22 -12.36
C PRO A 103 6.02 9.03 -11.98
N ARG A 104 7.15 8.33 -11.86
CA ARG A 104 8.41 8.99 -11.55
C ARG A 104 8.87 9.74 -12.78
N LEU A 105 9.24 10.99 -12.59
CA LEU A 105 9.77 11.78 -13.69
C LEU A 105 11.18 11.29 -14.02
N VAL A 106 11.41 11.00 -15.28
CA VAL A 106 12.73 10.64 -15.77
C VAL A 106 13.17 11.81 -16.61
N LEU A 107 14.09 12.54 -16.05
CA LEU A 107 14.52 13.72 -16.75
C LEU A 107 15.68 13.53 -17.64
N ASP A 108 16.08 12.62 -18.04
CA ASP A 108 17.12 12.52 -18.82
C ASP A 108 17.05 12.25 -20.08
N GLU A 109 16.87 12.06 -20.16
CA GLU A 109 16.84 11.83 -20.94
C GLU A 109 17.13 11.96 -21.77
N ASP A 110 17.36 11.72 -22.01
CA ASP A 110 17.62 11.72 -22.77
C ASP A 110 17.31 12.23 -23.49
N PHE A 111 17.16 12.59 -23.38
CA PHE A 111 16.92 13.04 -24.16
C PHE A 111 17.50 13.63 -24.53
#